data_0b6abc41eaf32fe16df3a3f920d8d0b2
#
_entry.id   0b6abc41eaf32fe16df3a3f920d8d0b2
#
_cell.length_a   1.000
_cell.length_b   1.000
_cell.length_c   1.000
_cell.angle_alpha   90.00
_cell.angle_beta   90.00
_cell.angle_gamma   90.00
#
_symmetry.space_group_name_H-M   'P 1'
#
loop_
_entity.id
_entity.type
_entity.pdbx_description
1 polymer ?
#
loop_
_entity_poly.entity_id
_entity_poly.type
_entity_poly.pdbx_seq_one_letter_code
_entity_poly.pdbx_strand_id
1 'polypeptide(L)'
;MKRLILTRHAKSSWDDPLTPDHDRPLNERGKAAAADLGQWLASRDYVPGEVLCSDAVRTRKTFSGIAPALPGAPVLELKPALYHAGPDVMMAVLRHARADVVMMIGHNPGIAEFAARLVAHPPSNPEFARYPTGATLVADFDVADWADVAFGSGVAVDFIVPREIAG
;
A
#
# COMPACT_ATOMS: atom_id res chain seq x y z
N MET A 1 3.81 19.57 -0.44
CA MET A 1 4.41 18.25 -0.22
C MET A 1 3.35 17.16 -0.29
N LYS A 2 3.63 16.08 -0.94
CA LYS A 2 2.73 14.93 -1.08
C LYS A 2 3.31 13.72 -0.36
N ARG A 3 2.45 12.89 0.23
CA ARG A 3 2.85 11.68 0.95
C ARG A 3 2.12 10.46 0.40
N LEU A 4 2.89 9.42 0.08
CA LEU A 4 2.36 8.13 -0.35
C LEU A 4 2.53 7.10 0.76
N ILE A 5 1.45 6.37 1.04
CA ILE A 5 1.45 5.17 1.89
C ILE A 5 1.24 4.00 0.93
N LEU A 6 2.30 3.24 0.67
CA LEU A 6 2.29 2.17 -0.34
C LEU A 6 2.28 0.82 0.36
N THR A 7 1.16 0.11 0.26
CA THR A 7 0.91 -1.13 1.02
C THR A 7 0.65 -2.30 0.09
N ARG A 8 1.41 -3.39 0.26
CA ARG A 8 1.03 -4.68 -0.34
C ARG A 8 -0.09 -5.31 0.49
N HIS A 9 -1.05 -5.97 -0.18
CA HIS A 9 -2.13 -6.65 0.52
C HIS A 9 -1.60 -7.56 1.64
N ALA A 10 -2.40 -7.77 2.68
CA ALA A 10 -2.09 -8.67 3.78
C ALA A 10 -2.17 -10.13 3.33
N LYS A 11 -1.79 -11.04 4.21
CA LYS A 11 -1.66 -12.47 3.87
C LYS A 11 -2.99 -13.07 3.41
N SER A 12 -2.98 -13.68 2.22
CA SER A 12 -4.16 -14.26 1.60
C SER A 12 -4.27 -15.76 1.84
N SER A 13 -5.50 -16.28 1.68
CA SER A 13 -5.81 -17.70 1.86
C SER A 13 -5.55 -18.50 0.58
N TRP A 14 -5.06 -19.72 0.76
CA TRP A 14 -4.94 -20.74 -0.28
C TRP A 14 -5.81 -21.97 0.05
N ASP A 15 -6.77 -21.83 0.99
CA ASP A 15 -7.54 -22.97 1.51
C ASP A 15 -8.44 -23.61 0.45
N ASP A 16 -8.98 -22.80 -0.48
CA ASP A 16 -9.80 -23.30 -1.56
C ASP A 16 -9.04 -23.17 -2.90
N PRO A 17 -8.51 -24.27 -3.45
CA PRO A 17 -7.74 -24.23 -4.69
C PRO A 17 -8.59 -23.90 -5.92
N LEU A 18 -9.92 -23.96 -5.82
CA LEU A 18 -10.83 -23.63 -6.92
C LEU A 18 -11.20 -22.17 -6.99
N THR A 19 -10.86 -21.38 -5.95
CA THR A 19 -11.12 -19.93 -5.95
C THR A 19 -10.21 -19.26 -6.98
N PRO A 20 -10.78 -18.48 -7.93
CA PRO A 20 -9.96 -17.68 -8.85
C PRO A 20 -9.05 -16.74 -8.06
N ASP A 21 -7.86 -16.47 -8.59
CA ASP A 21 -6.88 -15.63 -7.90
C ASP A 21 -7.45 -14.29 -7.45
N HIS A 22 -8.17 -13.60 -8.33
CA HIS A 22 -8.78 -12.30 -8.04
C HIS A 22 -9.73 -12.35 -6.82
N ASP A 23 -10.36 -13.48 -6.58
CA ASP A 23 -11.37 -13.65 -5.52
C ASP A 23 -10.80 -14.22 -4.23
N ARG A 24 -9.51 -14.53 -4.16
CA ARG A 24 -8.92 -15.09 -2.94
C ARG A 24 -9.00 -14.10 -1.77
N PRO A 25 -9.56 -14.53 -0.62
CA PRO A 25 -9.68 -13.68 0.56
C PRO A 25 -8.39 -13.64 1.38
N LEU A 26 -8.37 -12.82 2.43
CA LEU A 26 -7.34 -12.88 3.45
C LEU A 26 -7.54 -14.13 4.31
N ASN A 27 -6.43 -14.66 4.85
CA ASN A 27 -6.50 -15.65 5.93
C ASN A 27 -6.60 -14.93 7.28
N GLU A 28 -6.69 -15.67 8.38
CA GLU A 28 -6.84 -15.08 9.72
C GLU A 28 -5.62 -14.22 10.10
N ARG A 29 -4.40 -14.63 9.72
CA ARG A 29 -3.19 -13.85 9.96
C ARG A 29 -3.21 -12.54 9.18
N GLY A 30 -3.72 -12.56 7.96
CA GLY A 30 -3.86 -11.36 7.14
C GLY A 30 -4.86 -10.37 7.70
N LYS A 31 -5.99 -10.86 8.22
CA LYS A 31 -6.99 -10.00 8.87
C LYS A 31 -6.41 -9.32 10.10
N ALA A 32 -5.70 -10.06 10.95
CA ALA A 32 -5.05 -9.51 12.14
C ALA A 32 -3.97 -8.49 11.75
N ALA A 33 -3.15 -8.80 10.75
CA ALA A 33 -2.10 -7.90 10.27
C ALA A 33 -2.69 -6.58 9.73
N ALA A 34 -3.80 -6.64 9.00
CA ALA A 34 -4.46 -5.44 8.49
C ALA A 34 -4.97 -4.55 9.64
N ALA A 35 -5.57 -5.13 10.67
CA ALA A 35 -6.01 -4.39 11.84
C ALA A 35 -4.84 -3.73 12.57
N ASP A 36 -3.74 -4.46 12.77
CA ASP A 36 -2.52 -3.93 13.41
C ASP A 36 -1.92 -2.80 12.59
N LEU A 37 -1.89 -2.94 11.27
CA LEU A 37 -1.38 -1.89 10.38
C LEU A 37 -2.21 -0.62 10.48
N GLY A 38 -3.55 -0.75 10.54
CA GLY A 38 -4.44 0.40 10.72
C GLY A 38 -4.12 1.17 12.00
N GLN A 39 -3.91 0.46 13.11
CA GLN A 39 -3.55 1.08 14.38
C GLN A 39 -2.17 1.74 14.33
N TRP A 40 -1.21 1.10 13.67
CA TRP A 40 0.13 1.67 13.50
C TRP A 40 0.08 2.97 12.70
N LEU A 41 -0.66 2.98 11.58
CA LEU A 41 -0.82 4.18 10.76
C LEU A 41 -1.45 5.32 11.57
N ALA A 42 -2.52 5.03 12.31
CA ALA A 42 -3.20 6.04 13.13
C ALA A 42 -2.27 6.59 14.22
N SER A 43 -1.47 5.73 14.86
CA SER A 43 -0.54 6.14 15.91
C SER A 43 0.57 7.07 15.41
N ARG A 44 0.86 7.03 14.12
CA ARG A 44 1.90 7.86 13.48
C ARG A 44 1.32 9.05 12.72
N ASP A 45 0.01 9.26 12.77
CA ASP A 45 -0.69 10.27 11.99
C ASP A 45 -0.52 10.11 10.47
N TYR A 46 -0.32 8.87 10.01
CA TYR A 46 -0.32 8.54 8.59
C TYR A 46 -1.75 8.29 8.14
N VAL A 47 -2.48 9.35 7.84
CA VAL A 47 -3.91 9.28 7.55
C VAL A 47 -4.17 9.70 6.10
N PRO A 48 -4.51 8.75 5.21
CA PRO A 48 -4.78 9.09 3.82
C PRO A 48 -6.12 9.81 3.67
N GLY A 49 -6.18 10.78 2.76
CA GLY A 49 -7.43 11.38 2.31
C GLY A 49 -8.04 10.62 1.14
N GLU A 50 -7.22 9.85 0.43
CA GLU A 50 -7.61 9.11 -0.75
C GLU A 50 -6.92 7.76 -0.75
N VAL A 51 -7.64 6.69 -1.14
CA VAL A 51 -7.09 5.34 -1.22
C VAL A 51 -7.32 4.79 -2.62
N LEU A 52 -6.23 4.46 -3.31
CA LEU A 52 -6.23 3.83 -4.63
C LEU A 52 -5.95 2.34 -4.43
N CYS A 53 -6.94 1.51 -4.64
CA CYS A 53 -6.89 0.09 -4.25
C CYS A 53 -7.16 -0.80 -5.46
N SER A 54 -6.34 -1.83 -5.66
CA SER A 54 -6.66 -2.90 -6.60
C SER A 54 -8.03 -3.49 -6.26
N ASP A 55 -8.78 -3.89 -7.27
CA ASP A 55 -10.13 -4.43 -7.09
C ASP A 55 -10.16 -5.91 -6.66
N ALA A 56 -9.01 -6.56 -6.49
CA ALA A 56 -8.94 -7.92 -5.97
C ALA A 56 -9.51 -7.98 -4.54
N VAL A 57 -10.09 -9.12 -4.18
CA VAL A 57 -10.69 -9.30 -2.85
C VAL A 57 -9.67 -9.07 -1.75
N ARG A 58 -8.44 -9.62 -1.88
CA ARG A 58 -7.41 -9.50 -0.84
C ARG A 58 -6.94 -8.07 -0.60
N THR A 59 -6.90 -7.23 -1.63
CA THR A 59 -6.56 -5.80 -1.46
C THR A 59 -7.71 -5.02 -0.82
N ARG A 60 -8.94 -5.27 -1.27
CA ARG A 60 -10.13 -4.63 -0.67
C ARG A 60 -10.29 -5.00 0.81
N LYS A 61 -10.06 -6.27 1.15
CA LYS A 61 -10.16 -6.74 2.54
C LYS A 61 -9.02 -6.22 3.41
N THR A 62 -7.84 -5.99 2.84
CA THR A 62 -6.76 -5.33 3.56
C THR A 62 -7.20 -3.93 4.00
N PHE A 63 -7.76 -3.15 3.08
CA PHE A 63 -8.26 -1.82 3.44
C PHE A 63 -9.41 -1.89 4.45
N SER A 64 -10.32 -2.85 4.30
CA SER A 64 -11.43 -3.04 5.26
C SER A 64 -10.91 -3.29 6.68
N GLY A 65 -9.77 -3.96 6.82
CA GLY A 65 -9.14 -4.18 8.13
C GLY A 65 -8.42 -2.95 8.67
N ILE A 66 -7.85 -2.13 7.79
CA ILE A 66 -7.14 -0.90 8.15
C ILE A 66 -8.11 0.21 8.56
N ALA A 67 -9.19 0.37 7.81
CA ALA A 67 -10.08 1.52 7.88
C ALA A 67 -10.67 1.83 9.26
N PRO A 68 -11.08 0.83 10.08
CA PRO A 68 -11.68 1.13 11.39
C PRO A 68 -10.79 1.91 12.34
N ALA A 69 -9.46 1.80 12.22
CA ALA A 69 -8.52 2.52 13.07
C ALA A 69 -8.22 3.94 12.59
N LEU A 70 -8.53 4.26 11.33
CA LEU A 70 -8.22 5.56 10.75
C LEU A 70 -9.27 6.58 11.13
N PRO A 71 -8.87 7.81 11.55
CA PRO A 71 -9.82 8.89 11.72
C PRO A 71 -10.32 9.37 10.35
N GLY A 72 -11.55 9.86 10.32
CA GLY A 72 -12.17 10.34 9.08
C GLY A 72 -12.63 9.20 8.17
N ALA A 73 -12.97 9.55 6.95
CA ALA A 73 -13.45 8.62 5.94
C ALA A 73 -12.73 8.93 4.61
N PRO A 74 -11.60 8.29 4.32
CA PRO A 74 -10.90 8.52 3.07
C PRO A 74 -11.76 8.09 1.88
N VAL A 75 -11.58 8.76 0.75
CA VAL A 75 -12.25 8.39 -0.50
C VAL A 75 -11.58 7.15 -1.05
N LEU A 76 -12.32 6.03 -1.09
CA LEU A 76 -11.83 4.77 -1.64
C LEU A 76 -12.19 4.68 -3.12
N GLU A 77 -11.18 4.49 -3.96
CA GLU A 77 -11.35 4.19 -5.37
C GLU A 77 -10.74 2.84 -5.70
N LEU A 78 -11.57 1.94 -6.26
CA LEU A 78 -11.08 0.67 -6.78
C LEU A 78 -10.52 0.89 -8.18
N LYS A 79 -9.27 0.44 -8.39
CA LYS A 79 -8.54 0.60 -9.65
C LYS A 79 -8.19 -0.78 -10.23
N PRO A 80 -8.99 -1.30 -11.17
CA PRO A 80 -8.69 -2.59 -11.80
C PRO A 80 -7.27 -2.64 -12.42
N ALA A 81 -6.79 -1.49 -12.90
CA ALA A 81 -5.45 -1.40 -13.49
C ALA A 81 -4.33 -1.78 -12.51
N LEU A 82 -4.57 -1.68 -11.19
CA LEU A 82 -3.58 -2.05 -10.17
C LEU A 82 -3.44 -3.55 -9.98
N TYR A 83 -4.41 -4.35 -10.45
CA TYR A 83 -4.30 -5.79 -10.39
C TYR A 83 -3.24 -6.25 -11.40
N HIS A 84 -2.20 -6.93 -10.92
CA HIS A 84 -1.03 -7.34 -11.71
C HIS A 84 -0.26 -6.19 -12.38
N ALA A 85 -0.35 -4.96 -11.82
CA ALA A 85 0.32 -3.79 -12.37
C ALA A 85 1.83 -3.84 -12.17
N GLY A 86 2.57 -3.34 -13.18
CA GLY A 86 3.98 -3.01 -13.04
C GLY A 86 4.18 -1.56 -12.60
N PRO A 87 5.46 -1.13 -12.42
CA PRO A 87 5.77 0.21 -11.91
C PRO A 87 5.21 1.35 -12.76
N ASP A 88 5.23 1.22 -14.08
CA ASP A 88 4.78 2.29 -14.96
C ASP A 88 3.27 2.53 -14.85
N VAL A 89 2.48 1.45 -14.74
CA VAL A 89 1.03 1.53 -14.54
C VAL A 89 0.73 2.12 -13.17
N MET A 90 1.44 1.69 -12.13
CA MET A 90 1.26 2.21 -10.78
C MET A 90 1.58 3.72 -10.73
N MET A 91 2.64 4.15 -11.39
CA MET A 91 2.96 5.57 -11.49
C MET A 91 1.87 6.36 -12.23
N ALA A 92 1.34 5.82 -13.32
CA ALA A 92 0.26 6.47 -14.06
C ALA A 92 -0.98 6.66 -13.18
N VAL A 93 -1.34 5.64 -12.40
CA VAL A 93 -2.47 5.74 -11.47
C VAL A 93 -2.20 6.79 -10.39
N LEU A 94 -1.00 6.77 -9.79
CA LEU A 94 -0.62 7.72 -8.74
C LEU A 94 -0.66 9.17 -9.22
N ARG A 95 -0.24 9.43 -10.45
CA ARG A 95 -0.20 10.79 -11.00
C ARG A 95 -1.57 11.44 -11.17
N HIS A 96 -2.65 10.67 -11.10
CA HIS A 96 -4.01 11.20 -11.14
C HIS A 96 -4.61 11.42 -9.74
N ALA A 97 -3.88 11.13 -8.68
CA ALA A 97 -4.33 11.35 -7.31
C ALA A 97 -4.46 12.85 -7.01
N ARG A 98 -5.29 13.19 -6.01
CA ARG A 98 -5.61 14.58 -5.68
C ARG A 98 -5.31 14.95 -4.24
N ALA A 99 -5.46 14.03 -3.29
CA ALA A 99 -5.22 14.31 -1.88
C ALA A 99 -3.73 14.49 -1.59
N ASP A 100 -3.40 15.22 -0.54
CA ASP A 100 -2.01 15.42 -0.13
C ASP A 100 -1.40 14.13 0.42
N VAL A 101 -2.21 13.28 1.04
CA VAL A 101 -1.80 11.96 1.54
C VAL A 101 -2.64 10.92 0.84
N VAL A 102 -1.97 10.02 0.13
CA VAL A 102 -2.61 8.96 -0.68
C VAL A 102 -2.10 7.61 -0.23
N MET A 103 -3.02 6.66 -0.06
CA MET A 103 -2.68 5.26 0.14
C MET A 103 -2.91 4.50 -1.15
N MET A 104 -1.94 3.65 -1.53
CA MET A 104 -2.09 2.74 -2.66
C MET A 104 -1.90 1.31 -2.16
N ILE A 105 -2.83 0.43 -2.50
CA ILE A 105 -2.79 -0.98 -2.09
C ILE A 105 -2.73 -1.85 -3.34
N GLY A 106 -1.69 -2.67 -3.42
CA GLY A 106 -1.45 -3.49 -4.61
C GLY A 106 -0.75 -4.80 -4.32
N HIS A 107 -0.01 -5.29 -5.31
CA HIS A 107 0.48 -6.66 -5.38
C HIS A 107 1.95 -6.71 -5.78
N ASN A 108 2.65 -7.78 -5.36
CA ASN A 108 3.95 -8.16 -5.91
C ASN A 108 3.76 -8.90 -7.25
N PRO A 109 4.76 -8.88 -8.13
CA PRO A 109 6.07 -8.21 -7.96
C PRO A 109 6.04 -6.71 -8.24
N GLY A 110 4.97 -6.18 -8.81
CA GLY A 110 4.92 -4.79 -9.25
C GLY A 110 5.16 -3.77 -8.14
N ILE A 111 4.58 -4.00 -6.95
CA ILE A 111 4.72 -3.03 -5.84
C ILE A 111 6.15 -2.97 -5.30
N ALA A 112 6.86 -4.11 -5.23
CA ALA A 112 8.26 -4.12 -4.82
C ALA A 112 9.14 -3.34 -5.79
N GLU A 113 8.93 -3.52 -7.08
CA GLU A 113 9.64 -2.80 -8.13
C GLU A 113 9.30 -1.31 -8.10
N PHE A 114 8.04 -0.98 -7.91
CA PHE A 114 7.58 0.41 -7.83
C PHE A 114 8.21 1.12 -6.63
N ALA A 115 8.16 0.51 -5.45
CA ALA A 115 8.76 1.07 -4.24
C ALA A 115 10.25 1.34 -4.43
N ALA A 116 10.99 0.38 -4.99
CA ALA A 116 12.43 0.51 -5.21
C ALA A 116 12.77 1.66 -6.17
N ARG A 117 11.95 1.85 -7.21
CA ARG A 117 12.17 2.91 -8.20
C ARG A 117 11.72 4.29 -7.72
N LEU A 118 10.76 4.37 -6.80
CA LEU A 118 10.23 5.65 -6.33
C LEU A 118 11.20 6.42 -5.44
N VAL A 119 11.91 5.72 -4.56
CA VAL A 119 12.72 6.37 -3.53
C VAL A 119 14.10 6.75 -4.05
N ALA A 120 14.64 7.87 -3.58
CA ALA A 120 16.00 8.29 -3.89
C ALA A 120 17.01 7.34 -3.26
N HIS A 121 16.72 6.87 -2.03
CA HIS A 121 17.55 5.91 -1.30
C HIS A 121 16.64 4.89 -0.61
N PRO A 122 16.93 3.59 -0.73
CA PRO A 122 16.10 2.58 -0.06
C PRO A 122 16.25 2.68 1.46
N PRO A 123 15.18 2.40 2.22
CA PRO A 123 15.31 2.24 3.67
C PRO A 123 16.22 1.06 4.00
N SER A 124 16.82 1.10 5.19
CA SER A 124 17.80 0.09 5.59
C SER A 124 17.20 -1.26 5.98
N ASN A 125 15.87 -1.36 6.09
CA ASN A 125 15.19 -2.60 6.45
C ASN A 125 15.46 -3.68 5.37
N PRO A 126 15.98 -4.87 5.74
CA PRO A 126 16.29 -5.92 4.76
C PRO A 126 15.08 -6.49 4.04
N GLU A 127 13.87 -6.27 4.55
CA GLU A 127 12.63 -6.74 3.92
C GLU A 127 12.11 -5.82 2.81
N PHE A 128 12.72 -4.64 2.64
CA PHE A 128 12.24 -3.67 1.67
C PHE A 128 12.25 -4.20 0.24
N ALA A 129 13.32 -4.87 -0.16
CA ALA A 129 13.44 -5.40 -1.53
C ALA A 129 12.40 -6.50 -1.82
N ARG A 130 12.07 -7.33 -0.83
CA ARG A 130 11.08 -8.41 -0.96
C ARG A 130 9.65 -7.90 -0.90
N TYR A 131 9.42 -6.86 -0.12
CA TYR A 131 8.11 -6.27 0.09
C TYR A 131 7.06 -7.32 0.47
N PRO A 132 7.19 -7.95 1.64
CA PRO A 132 6.29 -9.06 2.02
C PRO A 132 4.84 -8.60 2.20
N THR A 133 3.91 -9.53 2.36
CA THR A 133 2.50 -9.19 2.57
C THR A 133 2.33 -8.22 3.72
N GLY A 134 1.53 -7.19 3.51
CA GLY A 134 1.31 -6.12 4.48
C GLY A 134 2.44 -5.11 4.60
N ALA A 135 3.56 -5.28 3.90
CA ALA A 135 4.65 -4.31 3.91
C ALA A 135 4.15 -2.94 3.47
N THR A 136 4.58 -1.91 4.16
CA THR A 136 4.12 -0.54 3.93
C THR A 136 5.28 0.44 3.96
N LEU A 137 5.45 1.16 2.84
CA LEU A 137 6.38 2.27 2.71
C LEU A 137 5.61 3.59 2.87
N VAL A 138 6.16 4.51 3.65
CA VAL A 138 5.69 5.89 3.69
C VAL A 138 6.78 6.75 3.06
N ALA A 139 6.46 7.44 1.97
CA ALA A 139 7.41 8.24 1.23
C ALA A 139 6.86 9.64 0.96
N ASP A 140 7.70 10.64 1.08
CA ASP A 140 7.36 12.04 0.83
C ASP A 140 7.96 12.51 -0.49
N PHE A 141 7.20 13.36 -1.18
CA PHE A 141 7.60 13.94 -2.46
C PHE A 141 7.46 15.46 -2.40
N ASP A 142 8.53 16.17 -2.74
CA ASP A 142 8.54 17.63 -2.75
C ASP A 142 7.95 18.15 -4.08
N VAL A 143 6.65 17.97 -4.23
CA VAL A 143 5.87 18.43 -5.38
C VAL A 143 4.57 19.03 -4.89
N ALA A 144 4.00 19.95 -5.68
CA ALA A 144 2.70 20.53 -5.42
C ALA A 144 1.56 19.65 -5.97
N ASP A 145 1.85 18.83 -6.99
CA ASP A 145 0.87 18.02 -7.69
C ASP A 145 1.44 16.61 -7.92
N TRP A 146 0.62 15.58 -7.75
CA TRP A 146 1.01 14.19 -8.03
C TRP A 146 1.43 13.99 -9.49
N ALA A 147 0.91 14.79 -10.41
CA ALA A 147 1.30 14.72 -11.83
C ALA A 147 2.80 14.95 -12.04
N ASP A 148 3.46 15.63 -11.11
CA ASP A 148 4.88 15.99 -11.21
C ASP A 148 5.81 15.00 -10.51
N VAL A 149 5.29 13.96 -9.90
CA VAL A 149 6.10 12.94 -9.21
C VAL A 149 6.94 12.17 -10.24
N ALA A 150 8.23 12.03 -9.95
CA ALA A 150 9.18 11.29 -10.78
C ALA A 150 9.78 10.12 -10.02
N PHE A 151 10.19 9.08 -10.74
CA PHE A 151 10.96 8.00 -10.16
C PHE A 151 12.28 8.55 -9.57
N GLY A 152 12.71 7.97 -8.44
CA GLY A 152 13.95 8.36 -7.78
C GLY A 152 13.85 9.65 -6.98
N SER A 153 12.67 10.25 -6.82
CA SER A 153 12.49 11.53 -6.13
C SER A 153 11.92 11.40 -4.72
N GLY A 154 11.41 10.24 -4.34
CA GLY A 154 10.77 10.05 -3.04
C GLY A 154 11.78 9.94 -1.90
N VAL A 155 11.43 10.50 -0.75
CA VAL A 155 12.18 10.33 0.50
C VAL A 155 11.46 9.31 1.34
N ALA A 156 12.11 8.17 1.63
CA ALA A 156 11.54 7.15 2.50
C ALA A 156 11.49 7.69 3.94
N VAL A 157 10.28 7.88 4.44
CA VAL A 157 10.05 8.38 5.79
C VAL A 157 9.94 7.23 6.78
N ASP A 158 9.29 6.15 6.37
CA ASP A 158 9.06 4.98 7.22
C ASP A 158 8.86 3.74 6.36
N PHE A 159 9.19 2.58 6.91
CA PHE A 159 8.88 1.29 6.29
C PHE A 159 8.66 0.27 7.40
N ILE A 160 7.56 -0.48 7.30
CA ILE A 160 7.18 -1.46 8.32
C ILE A 160 6.68 -2.75 7.66
N VAL A 161 6.92 -3.87 8.30
CA VAL A 161 6.28 -5.15 7.96
C VAL A 161 5.47 -5.63 9.15
N PRO A 162 4.39 -6.42 8.93
CA PRO A 162 3.46 -6.76 10.02
C PRO A 162 4.10 -7.40 11.26
N ARG A 163 5.09 -8.27 11.08
CA ARG A 163 5.74 -8.92 12.23
C ARG A 163 6.44 -7.91 13.16
N GLU A 164 6.86 -6.77 12.64
CA GLU A 164 7.50 -5.71 13.44
C GLU A 164 6.48 -4.94 14.27
N ILE A 165 5.24 -4.89 13.82
CA ILE A 165 4.15 -4.26 14.57
C ILE A 165 3.68 -5.16 15.70
N ALA A 166 3.46 -6.44 15.38
CA ALA A 166 2.95 -7.43 16.33
C ALA A 166 3.99 -7.86 17.37
N GLY A 167 5.25 -7.73 17.02
CA GLY A 167 6.35 -8.03 17.93
C GLY A 167 6.65 -6.89 18.86
#